data_02e968943c251ac730df075d76b8ff35
#
_entry.id   02e968943c251ac730df075d76b8ff35
#
_cell.length_a   1.000
_cell.length_b   1.000
_cell.length_c   1.000
_cell.angle_alpha   90.00
_cell.angle_beta   90.00
_cell.angle_gamma   90.00
#
_symmetry.space_group_name_H-M   'P 1'
#
loop_
_entity.id
_entity.type
_entity.pdbx_description
1 polymer ?
#
loop_
_entity_poly.entity_id
_entity_poly.type
_entity_poly.pdbx_seq_one_letter_code
_entity_poly.pdbx_strand_id
1 'polypeptide(L)'
;ILPGVGAFGDARAKLDATGLVPVIQEEAEKKPLLGICLGMQLLFDKSFEYGEHPGLGLVPGQVVDLRRDLTDKTLKVPHMGWNSLQILKDDPLFRHVRDGEYVYYVHSFYARDCAAGTLAASRYGNVDVTGVVRRGNVYGTQFHPEKSGDTGLRLLRAFAEL
;
A
#
# COMPACT_ATOMS: atom_id res chain seq x y z
N ILE A 1 -1.33 -12.86 -3.42
CA ILE A 1 -0.98 -11.83 -2.42
C ILE A 1 0.51 -11.63 -2.42
N LEU A 2 0.96 -10.39 -2.42
CA LEU A 2 2.36 -9.98 -2.30
C LEU A 2 2.56 -9.32 -0.92
N PRO A 3 2.93 -10.08 0.11
CA PRO A 3 3.26 -9.54 1.41
C PRO A 3 4.71 -9.02 1.42
N GLY A 4 5.07 -8.27 2.45
CA GLY A 4 6.47 -7.90 2.65
C GLY A 4 6.68 -7.00 3.85
N VAL A 5 7.85 -7.15 4.45
CA VAL A 5 8.37 -6.29 5.52
C VAL A 5 9.85 -6.03 5.27
N GLY A 6 10.38 -4.94 5.82
CA GLY A 6 11.78 -4.56 5.68
C GLY A 6 12.01 -3.48 4.60
N ALA A 7 13.23 -3.39 4.11
CA ALA A 7 13.64 -2.36 3.18
C ALA A 7 13.25 -2.69 1.73
N PHE A 8 12.82 -1.68 0.98
CA PHE A 8 12.35 -1.80 -0.40
C PHE A 8 13.42 -2.39 -1.32
N GLY A 9 14.64 -1.86 -1.29
CA GLY A 9 15.73 -2.31 -2.17
C GLY A 9 16.09 -3.78 -1.97
N ASP A 10 16.15 -4.22 -0.71
CA ASP A 10 16.43 -5.62 -0.37
C ASP A 10 15.32 -6.56 -0.85
N ALA A 11 14.07 -6.15 -0.64
CA ALA A 11 12.91 -6.92 -1.09
C ALA A 11 12.86 -7.02 -2.62
N ARG A 12 13.15 -5.92 -3.33
CA ARG A 12 13.21 -5.91 -4.79
C ARG A 12 14.32 -6.82 -5.31
N ALA A 13 15.52 -6.75 -4.73
CA ALA A 13 16.64 -7.59 -5.12
C ALA A 13 16.35 -9.09 -4.91
N LYS A 14 15.73 -9.45 -3.78
CA LYS A 14 15.30 -10.83 -3.52
C LYS A 14 14.25 -11.30 -4.53
N LEU A 15 13.29 -10.44 -4.86
CA LEU A 15 12.27 -10.77 -5.84
C LEU A 15 12.86 -10.97 -7.23
N ASP A 16 13.79 -10.09 -7.66
CA ASP A 16 14.51 -10.24 -8.92
C ASP A 16 15.29 -11.57 -8.97
N ALA A 17 15.95 -11.95 -7.88
CA ALA A 17 16.71 -13.21 -7.79
C ALA A 17 15.82 -14.46 -7.95
N THR A 18 14.54 -14.39 -7.65
CA THR A 18 13.60 -15.50 -7.86
C THR A 18 13.14 -15.67 -9.31
N GLY A 19 13.34 -14.66 -10.16
CA GLY A 19 12.80 -14.62 -11.52
C GLY A 19 11.28 -14.43 -11.59
N LEU A 20 10.61 -14.10 -10.47
CA LEU A 20 9.15 -13.97 -10.40
C LEU A 20 8.61 -12.62 -10.90
N VAL A 21 9.44 -11.61 -11.07
CA VAL A 21 8.97 -10.28 -11.48
C VAL A 21 8.18 -10.32 -12.78
N PRO A 22 8.65 -10.93 -13.90
CA PRO A 22 7.86 -11.02 -15.12
C PRO A 22 6.56 -11.82 -14.94
N VAL A 23 6.60 -12.87 -14.12
CA VAL A 23 5.42 -13.71 -13.83
C VAL A 23 4.37 -12.90 -13.08
N ILE A 24 4.77 -12.12 -12.07
CA ILE A 24 3.86 -11.27 -11.32
C ILE A 24 3.24 -10.22 -12.24
N GLN A 25 4.02 -9.58 -13.10
CA GLN A 25 3.53 -8.57 -14.04
C GLN A 25 2.52 -9.16 -15.02
N GLU A 26 2.79 -10.34 -15.59
CA GLU A 26 1.88 -11.04 -16.49
C GLU A 26 0.58 -11.50 -15.80
N GLU A 27 0.69 -12.12 -14.63
CA GLU A 27 -0.46 -12.64 -13.91
C GLU A 27 -1.34 -11.54 -13.29
N ALA A 28 -0.78 -10.38 -13.00
CA ALA A 28 -1.54 -9.22 -12.53
C ALA A 28 -2.52 -8.66 -13.56
N GLU A 29 -2.30 -8.93 -14.85
CA GLU A 29 -3.26 -8.58 -15.91
C GLU A 29 -4.47 -9.52 -15.92
N LYS A 30 -4.31 -10.74 -15.42
CA LYS A 30 -5.30 -11.81 -15.52
C LYS A 30 -6.05 -12.09 -14.22
N LYS A 31 -5.42 -11.82 -13.09
CA LYS A 31 -5.90 -12.20 -11.74
C LYS A 31 -5.77 -11.05 -10.75
N PRO A 32 -6.68 -10.96 -9.76
CA PRO A 32 -6.51 -10.02 -8.67
C PRO A 32 -5.17 -10.24 -7.91
N LEU A 33 -4.41 -9.17 -7.76
CA LEU A 33 -3.19 -9.12 -6.97
C LEU A 33 -3.37 -8.13 -5.82
N LEU A 34 -3.03 -8.52 -4.59
CA LEU A 34 -3.02 -7.65 -3.42
C LEU A 34 -1.60 -7.52 -2.87
N GLY A 35 -1.04 -6.31 -2.92
CA GLY A 35 0.18 -5.96 -2.20
C GLY A 35 -0.14 -5.44 -0.80
N ILE A 36 0.57 -5.92 0.23
CA ILE A 36 0.37 -5.51 1.62
C ILE A 36 1.64 -4.85 2.15
N CYS A 37 1.51 -3.63 2.68
CA CYS A 37 2.59 -2.83 3.25
C CYS A 37 3.76 -2.66 2.27
N LEU A 38 4.92 -3.26 2.52
CA LEU A 38 6.03 -3.25 1.57
C LEU A 38 5.62 -3.86 0.22
N GLY A 39 4.78 -4.89 0.21
CA GLY A 39 4.23 -5.46 -1.01
C GLY A 39 3.43 -4.46 -1.84
N MET A 40 2.63 -3.58 -1.21
CA MET A 40 1.99 -2.45 -1.90
C MET A 40 3.04 -1.49 -2.47
N GLN A 41 4.05 -1.13 -1.68
CA GLN A 41 5.09 -0.20 -2.12
C GLN A 41 5.82 -0.72 -3.36
N LEU A 42 6.09 -2.02 -3.44
CA LEU A 42 6.70 -2.67 -4.60
C LEU A 42 5.87 -2.55 -5.89
N LEU A 43 4.56 -2.31 -5.80
CA LEU A 43 3.69 -2.15 -6.97
C LEU A 43 3.96 -0.88 -7.77
N PHE A 44 4.52 0.16 -7.15
CA PHE A 44 4.74 1.47 -7.74
C PHE A 44 5.92 1.50 -8.72
N ASP A 45 6.10 2.64 -9.39
CA ASP A 45 7.18 2.81 -10.37
C ASP A 45 8.55 2.76 -9.72
N LYS A 46 8.70 3.40 -8.54
CA LYS A 46 9.98 3.48 -7.82
C LYS A 46 9.83 3.86 -6.35
N SER A 47 10.90 3.64 -5.61
CA SER A 47 11.06 4.05 -4.22
C SER A 47 12.37 4.80 -4.00
N PHE A 48 12.34 5.80 -3.12
CA PHE A 48 13.51 6.53 -2.67
C PHE A 48 14.00 6.09 -1.27
N GLU A 49 13.59 4.91 -0.83
CA GLU A 49 14.07 4.34 0.43
C GLU A 49 15.53 3.89 0.30
N TYR A 50 16.44 4.61 0.98
CA TYR A 50 17.89 4.36 0.94
C TYR A 50 18.47 4.30 -0.48
N GLY A 51 18.12 5.28 -1.31
CA GLY A 51 18.50 5.36 -2.72
C GLY A 51 17.29 5.16 -3.64
N GLU A 52 17.50 5.30 -4.94
CA GLU A 52 16.45 5.11 -5.92
C GLU A 52 16.41 3.65 -6.38
N HIS A 53 15.27 3.00 -6.20
CA HIS A 53 15.04 1.61 -6.58
C HIS A 53 13.80 1.49 -7.47
N PRO A 54 13.85 0.72 -8.59
CA PRO A 54 12.68 0.49 -9.42
C PRO A 54 11.67 -0.41 -8.69
N GLY A 55 10.39 -0.10 -8.81
CA GLY A 55 9.29 -0.97 -8.41
C GLY A 55 8.86 -1.91 -9.55
N LEU A 56 7.68 -2.49 -9.41
CA LEU A 56 7.11 -3.38 -10.43
C LEU A 56 6.40 -2.63 -11.56
N GLY A 57 6.17 -1.31 -11.40
CA GLY A 57 5.50 -0.48 -12.41
C GLY A 57 4.05 -0.84 -12.67
N LEU A 58 3.38 -1.50 -11.72
CA LEU A 58 1.99 -1.93 -11.85
C LEU A 58 0.99 -0.82 -11.48
N VAL A 59 1.39 0.10 -10.62
CA VAL A 59 0.60 1.27 -10.20
C VAL A 59 1.46 2.52 -10.37
N PRO A 60 0.99 3.57 -11.08
CA PRO A 60 1.73 4.82 -11.20
C PRO A 60 1.91 5.51 -9.84
N GLY A 61 3.10 6.02 -9.60
CA GLY A 61 3.44 6.72 -8.38
C GLY A 61 4.83 6.35 -7.86
N GLN A 62 5.17 6.92 -6.71
CA GLN A 62 6.47 6.72 -6.09
C GLN A 62 6.36 6.60 -4.57
N VAL A 63 7.35 5.94 -3.97
CA VAL A 63 7.43 5.76 -2.51
C VAL A 63 8.50 6.69 -1.96
N VAL A 64 8.11 7.52 -0.99
CA VAL A 64 8.96 8.57 -0.41
C VAL A 64 8.94 8.55 1.11
N ASP A 65 9.92 9.21 1.72
CA ASP A 65 10.05 9.32 3.18
C ASP A 65 8.95 10.23 3.76
N LEU A 66 8.11 9.66 4.62
CA LEU A 66 7.05 10.38 5.32
C LEU A 66 7.58 11.54 6.17
N ARG A 67 8.76 11.38 6.79
CA ARG A 67 9.40 12.41 7.61
C ARG A 67 9.64 13.72 6.86
N ARG A 68 9.97 13.62 5.57
CA ARG A 68 10.24 14.81 4.75
C ARG A 68 9.00 15.65 4.48
N ASP A 69 7.85 15.00 4.33
CA ASP A 69 6.60 15.65 3.96
C ASP A 69 5.80 16.13 5.17
N LEU A 70 6.07 15.60 6.36
CA LEU A 70 5.46 16.08 7.60
C LEU A 70 5.96 17.48 7.96
N THR A 71 5.05 18.42 8.17
CA THR A 71 5.37 19.79 8.67
C THR A 71 5.61 19.79 10.17
N ASP A 72 4.81 19.04 10.94
CA ASP A 72 5.02 18.84 12.36
C ASP A 72 6.08 17.77 12.62
N LYS A 73 7.29 18.21 12.94
CA LYS A 73 8.43 17.31 13.19
C LYS A 73 8.36 16.59 14.55
N THR A 74 7.38 16.91 15.40
CA THR A 74 7.14 16.19 16.66
C THR A 74 6.37 14.89 16.45
N LEU A 75 5.67 14.75 15.33
CA LEU A 75 4.99 13.51 14.97
C LEU A 75 6.00 12.37 14.77
N LYS A 76 5.66 11.20 15.31
CA LYS A 76 6.54 10.05 15.25
C LYS A 76 6.55 9.43 13.83
N VAL A 77 7.74 9.03 13.39
CA VAL A 77 7.94 8.16 12.24
C VAL A 77 8.77 6.97 12.74
N PRO A 78 8.31 5.74 12.56
CA PRO A 78 7.18 5.33 11.72
C PRO A 78 5.80 5.81 12.21
N HIS A 79 4.89 6.03 11.24
CA HIS A 79 3.45 6.10 11.49
C HIS A 79 3.01 4.71 11.92
N MET A 80 2.77 4.54 13.21
CA MET A 80 2.51 3.24 13.83
C MET A 80 1.28 3.32 14.72
N GLY A 81 0.36 2.39 14.51
CA GLY A 81 -0.87 2.29 15.29
C GLY A 81 -2.13 2.33 14.44
N TRP A 82 -3.25 2.47 15.12
CA TRP A 82 -4.57 2.53 14.50
C TRP A 82 -4.86 3.92 13.96
N ASN A 83 -5.40 3.97 12.74
CA ASN A 83 -5.86 5.21 12.12
C ASN A 83 -7.12 4.97 11.31
N SER A 84 -7.96 5.97 11.24
CA SER A 84 -9.23 5.94 10.51
C SER A 84 -8.98 5.95 9.01
N LEU A 85 -9.66 5.05 8.29
CA LEU A 85 -9.58 4.93 6.84
C LEU A 85 -10.73 5.70 6.20
N GLN A 86 -10.41 6.73 5.42
CA GLN A 86 -11.37 7.51 4.65
C GLN A 86 -11.48 6.93 3.24
N ILE A 87 -12.66 6.47 2.87
CA ILE A 87 -12.96 5.93 1.55
C ILE A 87 -13.23 7.10 0.59
N LEU A 88 -12.39 7.25 -0.41
CA LEU A 88 -12.46 8.36 -1.38
C LEU A 88 -13.20 7.98 -2.67
N LYS A 89 -13.21 6.69 -3.01
CA LYS A 89 -13.87 6.15 -4.21
C LYS A 89 -14.54 4.82 -3.87
N ASP A 90 -15.72 4.63 -4.43
CA ASP A 90 -16.42 3.35 -4.33
C ASP A 90 -15.65 2.24 -5.05
N ASP A 91 -15.55 1.10 -4.39
CA ASP A 91 -14.88 -0.07 -4.95
C ASP A 91 -15.44 -1.36 -4.31
N PRO A 92 -15.54 -2.47 -5.05
CA PRO A 92 -15.96 -3.76 -4.49
C PRO A 92 -15.14 -4.23 -3.29
N LEU A 93 -13.88 -3.76 -3.15
CA LEU A 93 -13.03 -4.07 -2.00
C LEU A 93 -13.65 -3.58 -0.68
N PHE A 94 -14.47 -2.52 -0.71
CA PHE A 94 -15.10 -1.94 0.48
C PHE A 94 -16.51 -2.46 0.76
N ARG A 95 -16.99 -3.49 0.04
CA ARG A 95 -18.38 -4.00 0.20
C ARG A 95 -18.76 -4.38 1.63
N HIS A 96 -17.78 -4.73 2.45
CA HIS A 96 -17.94 -5.12 3.85
C HIS A 96 -17.32 -4.13 4.84
N VAL A 97 -16.78 -3.00 4.37
CA VAL A 97 -16.06 -2.00 5.17
C VAL A 97 -16.75 -0.65 5.03
N ARG A 98 -16.89 0.07 6.14
CA ARG A 98 -17.51 1.41 6.16
C ARG A 98 -16.43 2.48 6.21
N ASP A 99 -16.77 3.65 5.68
CA ASP A 99 -15.94 4.84 5.83
C ASP A 99 -15.69 5.16 7.30
N GLY A 100 -14.45 5.53 7.63
CA GLY A 100 -14.03 5.89 8.97
C GLY A 100 -13.64 4.73 9.88
N GLU A 101 -13.74 3.47 9.43
CA GLU A 101 -13.26 2.34 10.23
C GLU A 101 -11.73 2.36 10.39
N TYR A 102 -11.25 1.81 11.51
CA TYR A 102 -9.83 1.85 11.87
C TYR A 102 -9.05 0.68 11.31
N VAL A 103 -7.84 0.97 10.84
CA VAL A 103 -6.87 0.00 10.34
C VAL A 103 -5.49 0.24 10.96
N TYR A 104 -4.64 -0.77 10.98
CA TYR A 104 -3.35 -0.73 11.64
C TYR A 104 -2.20 -0.45 10.65
N TYR A 105 -1.46 0.62 10.91
CA TYR A 105 -0.29 1.05 10.15
C TYR A 105 1.01 0.81 10.90
N VAL A 106 2.07 0.51 10.17
CA VAL A 106 3.45 0.58 10.64
C VAL A 106 4.38 0.78 9.44
N HIS A 107 4.69 2.05 9.12
CA HIS A 107 5.53 2.39 7.97
C HIS A 107 6.21 3.74 8.15
N SER A 108 7.40 3.91 7.55
CA SER A 108 8.15 5.16 7.50
C SER A 108 8.15 5.81 6.12
N PHE A 109 7.90 5.02 5.09
CA PHE A 109 7.76 5.45 3.70
C PHE A 109 6.31 5.26 3.26
N TYR A 110 5.85 6.09 2.32
CA TYR A 110 4.48 6.06 1.84
C TYR A 110 4.38 6.37 0.35
N ALA A 111 3.29 5.98 -0.27
CA ALA A 111 3.04 6.25 -1.69
C ALA A 111 2.59 7.68 -1.92
N ARG A 112 3.18 8.33 -2.93
CA ARG A 112 2.86 9.67 -3.41
C ARG A 112 2.71 9.70 -4.92
N ASP A 113 2.06 10.75 -5.43
CA ASP A 113 1.80 10.94 -6.88
C ASP A 113 0.99 9.78 -7.50
N CYS A 114 0.04 9.25 -6.73
CA CYS A 114 -0.79 8.12 -7.10
C CYS A 114 -2.31 8.39 -6.93
N ALA A 115 -2.72 9.66 -6.95
CA ALA A 115 -4.10 10.07 -6.67
C ALA A 115 -5.13 9.39 -7.58
N ALA A 116 -4.79 9.14 -8.84
CA ALA A 116 -5.69 8.46 -9.78
C ALA A 116 -6.06 7.04 -9.33
N GLY A 117 -5.11 6.32 -8.73
CA GLY A 117 -5.30 4.96 -8.21
C GLY A 117 -5.69 4.89 -6.74
N THR A 118 -5.65 6.00 -5.99
CA THR A 118 -5.96 6.00 -4.56
C THR A 118 -7.47 5.84 -4.34
N LEU A 119 -7.84 4.78 -3.63
CA LEU A 119 -9.23 4.47 -3.25
C LEU A 119 -9.57 4.95 -1.84
N ALA A 120 -8.61 4.92 -0.93
CA ALA A 120 -8.79 5.33 0.45
C ALA A 120 -7.48 5.86 1.04
N ALA A 121 -7.59 6.77 2.01
CA ALA A 121 -6.45 7.39 2.67
C ALA A 121 -6.70 7.56 4.17
N SER A 122 -5.63 7.74 4.94
CA SER A 122 -5.67 8.10 6.36
C SER A 122 -4.86 9.35 6.60
N ARG A 123 -5.40 10.28 7.39
CA ARG A 123 -4.73 11.52 7.72
C ARG A 123 -3.66 11.30 8.79
N TYR A 124 -2.45 11.76 8.54
CA TYR A 124 -1.36 11.80 9.52
C TYR A 124 -0.65 13.15 9.46
N GLY A 125 -0.90 13.99 10.47
CA GLY A 125 -0.46 15.39 10.41
C GLY A 125 -1.07 16.12 9.20
N ASN A 126 -0.21 16.70 8.38
CA ASN A 126 -0.58 17.36 7.12
C ASN A 126 -0.61 16.41 5.91
N VAL A 127 -0.28 15.13 6.09
CA VAL A 127 -0.17 14.16 5.00
C VAL A 127 -1.40 13.28 4.94
N ASP A 128 -1.99 13.15 3.75
CA ASP A 128 -2.96 12.10 3.44
C ASP A 128 -2.20 10.86 2.98
N VAL A 129 -2.01 9.93 3.90
CA VAL A 129 -1.33 8.66 3.63
C VAL A 129 -2.24 7.81 2.76
N THR A 130 -1.79 7.47 1.56
CA THR A 130 -2.52 6.54 0.68
C THR A 130 -2.63 5.19 1.37
N GLY A 131 -3.85 4.84 1.79
CA GLY A 131 -4.14 3.60 2.51
C GLY A 131 -4.44 2.44 1.58
N VAL A 132 -5.20 2.71 0.51
CA VAL A 132 -5.59 1.70 -0.48
C VAL A 132 -5.41 2.25 -1.89
N VAL A 133 -4.78 1.48 -2.76
CA VAL A 133 -4.67 1.77 -4.21
C VAL A 133 -5.28 0.68 -5.06
N ARG A 134 -5.67 1.05 -6.28
CA ARG A 134 -6.08 0.11 -7.32
C ARG A 134 -5.68 0.60 -8.71
N ARG A 135 -5.22 -0.34 -9.54
CA ARG A 135 -5.16 -0.18 -10.99
C ARG A 135 -5.51 -1.51 -11.65
N GLY A 136 -6.64 -1.54 -12.37
CA GLY A 136 -7.12 -2.79 -12.95
C GLY A 136 -7.37 -3.88 -11.90
N ASN A 137 -6.67 -5.00 -12.02
CA ASN A 137 -6.72 -6.12 -11.08
C ASN A 137 -5.74 -5.99 -9.91
N VAL A 138 -4.90 -4.94 -9.91
CA VAL A 138 -3.86 -4.74 -8.91
C VAL A 138 -4.38 -3.85 -7.79
N TYR A 139 -4.33 -4.37 -6.57
CA TYR A 139 -4.73 -3.71 -5.33
C TYR A 139 -3.53 -3.61 -4.39
N GLY A 140 -3.53 -2.60 -3.54
CA GLY A 140 -2.52 -2.47 -2.48
C GLY A 140 -3.10 -1.85 -1.23
N THR A 141 -2.62 -2.29 -0.06
CA THR A 141 -2.91 -1.68 1.24
C THR A 141 -1.60 -1.29 1.94
N GLN A 142 -1.47 -0.04 2.39
CA GLN A 142 -0.31 0.39 3.18
C GLN A 142 -0.40 -0.14 4.61
N PHE A 143 -1.61 -0.22 5.14
CA PHE A 143 -1.86 -0.88 6.43
C PHE A 143 -1.80 -2.41 6.28
N HIS A 144 -1.74 -3.08 7.41
CA HIS A 144 -1.78 -4.54 7.50
C HIS A 144 -3.21 -5.00 7.77
N PRO A 145 -3.97 -5.48 6.78
CA PRO A 145 -5.33 -5.99 7.02
C PRO A 145 -5.34 -7.16 8.01
N GLU A 146 -4.32 -8.01 7.98
CA GLU A 146 -4.16 -9.13 8.92
C GLU A 146 -3.96 -8.70 10.38
N LYS A 147 -3.58 -7.43 10.61
CA LYS A 147 -3.42 -6.81 11.94
C LYS A 147 -4.51 -5.80 12.26
N SER A 148 -5.50 -5.63 11.37
CA SER A 148 -6.54 -4.61 11.47
C SER A 148 -7.87 -5.15 12.03
N GLY A 149 -7.84 -6.23 12.80
CA GLY A 149 -9.01 -6.82 13.43
C GLY A 149 -10.10 -7.19 12.44
N ASP A 150 -11.37 -7.01 12.83
CA ASP A 150 -12.52 -7.36 11.99
C ASP A 150 -12.59 -6.55 10.70
N THR A 151 -12.21 -5.27 10.73
CA THR A 151 -12.17 -4.42 9.53
C THR A 151 -11.23 -5.01 8.48
N GLY A 152 -10.02 -5.41 8.90
CA GLY A 152 -9.04 -6.02 8.01
C GLY A 152 -9.51 -7.36 7.45
N LEU A 153 -10.11 -8.22 8.28
CA LEU A 153 -10.65 -9.51 7.85
C LEU A 153 -11.79 -9.35 6.83
N ARG A 154 -12.68 -8.37 7.04
CA ARG A 154 -13.77 -8.08 6.09
C ARG A 154 -13.23 -7.54 4.76
N LEU A 155 -12.14 -6.77 4.78
CA LEU A 155 -11.46 -6.30 3.57
C LEU A 155 -10.81 -7.48 2.82
N LEU A 156 -10.11 -8.36 3.51
CA LEU A 156 -9.54 -9.57 2.91
C LEU A 156 -10.61 -10.49 2.34
N ARG A 157 -11.75 -10.63 3.03
CA ARG A 157 -12.91 -11.36 2.51
C ARG A 157 -13.42 -10.73 1.21
N ALA A 158 -13.59 -9.42 1.18
CA ALA A 158 -14.03 -8.70 -0.02
C ALA A 158 -13.04 -8.92 -1.19
N PHE A 159 -11.74 -8.92 -0.92
CA PHE A 159 -10.72 -9.23 -1.92
C PHE A 159 -10.85 -10.68 -2.45
N ALA A 160 -11.10 -11.64 -1.57
CA ALA A 160 -11.29 -13.05 -1.96
C ALA A 160 -12.57 -13.28 -2.79
N GLU A 161 -13.52 -12.35 -2.73
CA GLU A 161 -14.78 -12.38 -3.49
C GLU A 161 -14.68 -11.68 -4.87
N LEU A 162 -13.51 -11.11 -5.21
CA LEU A 162 -13.29 -10.50 -6.52
C LEU A 162 -13.05 -11.58 -7.58
#